data_756e7d9cdc0788e03bcdd5a64480a472
#
_entry.id   756e7d9cdc0788e03bcdd5a64480a472
#
_cell.length_a   1.000
_cell.length_b   1.000
_cell.length_c   1.000
_cell.angle_alpha   90.00
_cell.angle_beta   90.00
_cell.angle_gamma   90.00
#
_symmetry.space_group_name_H-M   'P 1'
#
loop_
_entity.id
_entity.type
_entity.pdbx_description
1 polymer ?
#
loop_
_entity_poly.entity_id
_entity_poly.type
_entity_poly.pdbx_seq_one_letter_code
_entity_poly.pdbx_strand_id
1 'polypeptide(L)'
;MAGGIRVPLVMHWPQKIADPGAIRRQWVHVTDLLPTVMDYAGASMPGQFNGFQTQPCDGRSFSHVVGNAEAPPARERQYYELQGSRAYISGAWKIVSLQTPDKAIDLDNWMLFNLADDPAEINDLASSESVRLRQMIDEFEAEAGANHVYPIDTRDERRNHHVPPHEVARMLMPRRFYPVGPSVPSLVVSPLVCDRSYRLEALFDWSLGQEGVIFALGDRFCGLALFVEAGLVHCVYQWWHQPTSLPPISLSEGRQHYRFEYVATGARKGYASVWLNGEPSAAGIDLSPTMLRIPTAGMSVGLSRRLSVSERYAHRGAFPYGGVIDHILIEPGELAPGSILEPSEANAQAAIRAAAGSAG
;
A
#
# COMPACT_ATOMS: atom_id res chain seq x y z
N MET A 1 0.05 16.99 9.06
CA MET A 1 0.31 18.14 8.17
C MET A 1 -0.75 18.23 7.10
N ALA A 2 -1.15 19.46 6.69
CA ALA A 2 -2.26 19.71 5.76
C ALA A 2 -2.07 19.02 4.40
N GLY A 3 -0.84 18.94 3.89
CA GLY A 3 -0.57 18.32 2.59
C GLY A 3 -1.03 16.87 2.44
N GLY A 4 -1.16 16.14 3.54
CA GLY A 4 -1.64 14.75 3.53
C GLY A 4 -3.17 14.58 3.56
N ILE A 5 -3.90 15.62 3.99
CA ILE A 5 -5.36 15.56 4.19
C ILE A 5 -6.12 16.64 3.42
N ARG A 6 -5.42 17.54 2.71
CA ARG A 6 -5.99 18.59 1.90
C ARG A 6 -5.71 18.32 0.42
N VAL A 7 -6.62 17.59 -0.19
CA VAL A 7 -6.55 17.24 -1.63
C VAL A 7 -7.70 17.91 -2.40
N PRO A 8 -7.51 18.25 -3.67
CA PRO A 8 -8.57 18.85 -4.48
C PRO A 8 -9.65 17.82 -4.82
N LEU A 9 -10.92 18.26 -4.84
CA LEU A 9 -12.04 17.55 -5.40
C LEU A 9 -12.49 18.30 -6.66
N VAL A 10 -12.61 17.59 -7.79
CA VAL A 10 -13.14 18.15 -9.04
C VAL A 10 -14.46 17.45 -9.36
N MET A 11 -15.51 18.26 -9.59
CA MET A 11 -16.82 17.76 -9.99
C MET A 11 -17.18 18.30 -11.38
N HIS A 12 -17.71 17.44 -12.24
CA HIS A 12 -18.20 17.79 -13.56
C HIS A 12 -19.63 17.27 -13.73
N TRP A 13 -20.60 18.22 -13.80
CA TRP A 13 -22.00 17.89 -14.02
C TRP A 13 -22.71 19.05 -14.73
N PRO A 14 -22.64 19.12 -16.06
CA PRO A 14 -23.13 20.27 -16.84
C PRO A 14 -24.61 20.60 -16.63
N GLN A 15 -25.45 19.60 -16.28
CA GLN A 15 -26.87 19.80 -16.06
C GLN A 15 -27.20 20.42 -14.68
N LYS A 16 -26.28 20.41 -13.73
CA LYS A 16 -26.52 20.85 -12.34
C LYS A 16 -25.58 21.94 -11.87
N ILE A 17 -24.39 22.04 -12.46
CA ILE A 17 -23.39 23.06 -12.11
C ILE A 17 -23.50 24.18 -13.12
N ALA A 18 -24.10 25.30 -12.69
CA ALA A 18 -24.36 26.44 -13.57
C ALA A 18 -23.12 27.34 -13.79
N ASP A 19 -22.09 27.21 -12.98
CA ASP A 19 -20.88 28.03 -12.97
C ASP A 19 -19.63 27.17 -13.19
N PRO A 20 -19.39 26.65 -14.41
CA PRO A 20 -18.27 25.78 -14.69
C PRO A 20 -16.93 26.50 -14.45
N GLY A 21 -15.99 25.80 -13.79
CA GLY A 21 -14.70 26.36 -13.43
C GLY A 21 -14.68 27.16 -12.13
N ALA A 22 -15.81 27.35 -11.46
CA ALA A 22 -15.86 28.03 -10.18
C ALA A 22 -15.26 27.18 -9.04
N ILE A 23 -14.63 27.87 -8.08
CA ILE A 23 -14.00 27.23 -6.93
C ILE A 23 -14.94 27.32 -5.72
N ARG A 24 -15.13 26.20 -5.06
CA ARG A 24 -15.75 26.09 -3.73
C ARG A 24 -14.67 26.02 -2.68
N ARG A 25 -14.80 26.82 -1.62
CA ARG A 25 -13.80 26.87 -0.53
C ARG A 25 -14.26 26.12 0.71
N GLN A 26 -15.50 25.72 0.77
CA GLN A 26 -16.01 24.82 1.81
C GLN A 26 -15.30 23.49 1.70
N TRP A 27 -14.66 23.07 2.77
CA TRP A 27 -14.03 21.76 2.75
C TRP A 27 -15.04 20.65 2.98
N VAL A 28 -14.76 19.51 2.35
CA VAL A 28 -15.55 18.30 2.44
C VAL A 28 -14.64 17.13 2.79
N HIS A 29 -15.18 16.09 3.37
CA HIS A 29 -14.45 14.87 3.67
C HIS A 29 -14.82 13.76 2.68
N VAL A 30 -13.96 12.78 2.47
CA VAL A 30 -14.22 11.66 1.54
C VAL A 30 -15.51 10.90 1.90
N THR A 31 -15.87 10.79 3.18
CA THR A 31 -17.09 10.17 3.66
C THR A 31 -18.35 10.92 3.19
N ASP A 32 -18.24 12.22 2.85
CA ASP A 32 -19.36 13.05 2.42
C ASP A 32 -19.76 12.80 0.97
N LEU A 33 -18.93 12.09 0.20
CA LEU A 33 -19.23 11.79 -1.22
C LEU A 33 -20.46 10.88 -1.36
N LEU A 34 -20.52 9.80 -0.59
CA LEU A 34 -21.63 8.86 -0.67
C LEU A 34 -22.97 9.51 -0.38
N PRO A 35 -23.20 10.20 0.76
CA PRO A 35 -24.47 10.84 1.03
C PRO A 35 -24.82 11.95 0.03
N THR A 36 -23.82 12.63 -0.56
CA THR A 36 -24.07 13.62 -1.62
C THR A 36 -24.55 12.96 -2.92
N VAL A 37 -23.96 11.85 -3.32
CA VAL A 37 -24.41 11.08 -4.48
C VAL A 37 -25.83 10.54 -4.25
N MET A 38 -26.11 10.04 -3.07
CA MET A 38 -27.45 9.53 -2.72
C MET A 38 -28.51 10.64 -2.75
N ASP A 39 -28.19 11.82 -2.23
CA ASP A 39 -29.04 13.00 -2.28
C ASP A 39 -29.43 13.36 -3.73
N TYR A 40 -28.44 13.40 -4.61
CA TYR A 40 -28.69 13.67 -6.03
C TYR A 40 -29.44 12.54 -6.75
N ALA A 41 -29.29 11.32 -6.31
CA ALA A 41 -30.00 10.16 -6.85
C ALA A 41 -31.44 10.00 -6.28
N GLY A 42 -31.80 10.78 -5.26
CA GLY A 42 -33.05 10.59 -4.52
C GLY A 42 -33.09 9.24 -3.79
N ALA A 43 -31.93 8.70 -3.42
CA ALA A 43 -31.80 7.42 -2.75
C ALA A 43 -31.56 7.60 -1.25
N SER A 44 -31.87 6.58 -0.46
CA SER A 44 -31.56 6.52 0.97
C SER A 44 -30.88 5.20 1.33
N MET A 45 -30.05 5.21 2.37
CA MET A 45 -29.48 3.97 2.89
C MET A 45 -30.59 3.08 3.44
N PRO A 46 -30.66 1.81 3.04
CA PRO A 46 -31.59 0.88 3.66
C PRO A 46 -31.22 0.66 5.12
N GLY A 47 -32.21 0.59 6.01
CA GLY A 47 -31.99 0.28 7.43
C GLY A 47 -31.43 -1.13 7.67
N GLN A 48 -31.67 -2.04 6.70
CA GLN A 48 -31.14 -3.41 6.72
C GLN A 48 -30.76 -3.82 5.30
N PHE A 49 -29.68 -4.60 5.20
CA PHE A 49 -29.23 -5.23 3.96
C PHE A 49 -28.90 -6.70 4.23
N ASN A 50 -29.50 -7.62 3.46
CA ASN A 50 -29.34 -9.07 3.61
C ASN A 50 -29.55 -9.59 5.05
N GLY A 51 -30.49 -9.00 5.79
CA GLY A 51 -30.81 -9.39 7.16
C GLY A 51 -29.93 -8.74 8.25
N PHE A 52 -28.93 -7.95 7.85
CA PHE A 52 -28.06 -7.23 8.79
C PHE A 52 -28.47 -5.75 8.87
N GLN A 53 -28.41 -5.19 10.08
CA GLN A 53 -28.56 -3.74 10.26
C GLN A 53 -27.40 -3.01 9.56
N THR A 54 -27.75 -2.01 8.75
CA THR A 54 -26.74 -1.14 8.14
C THR A 54 -26.23 -0.10 9.13
N GLN A 55 -24.95 0.17 9.11
CA GLN A 55 -24.41 1.27 9.92
C GLN A 55 -24.81 2.61 9.32
N PRO A 56 -25.10 3.63 10.16
CA PRO A 56 -25.33 4.99 9.69
C PRO A 56 -24.14 5.50 8.86
N CYS A 57 -24.42 6.37 7.91
CA CYS A 57 -23.37 7.03 7.16
C CYS A 57 -22.76 8.16 8.00
N ASP A 58 -21.44 8.13 8.23
CA ASP A 58 -20.72 9.19 8.98
C ASP A 58 -20.58 10.47 8.16
N GLY A 59 -20.77 10.41 6.86
CA GLY A 59 -20.69 11.54 5.95
C GLY A 59 -21.92 12.42 5.99
N ARG A 60 -21.76 13.65 5.51
CA ARG A 60 -22.84 14.65 5.36
C ARG A 60 -22.92 15.11 3.91
N SER A 61 -24.13 15.16 3.36
CA SER A 61 -24.30 15.67 1.99
C SER A 61 -23.87 17.14 1.89
N PHE A 62 -23.08 17.45 0.88
CA PHE A 62 -22.73 18.82 0.50
C PHE A 62 -23.39 19.27 -0.81
N SER A 63 -24.47 18.64 -1.20
CA SER A 63 -25.23 18.97 -2.42
C SER A 63 -25.59 20.45 -2.51
N HIS A 64 -25.94 21.07 -1.38
CA HIS A 64 -26.28 22.50 -1.28
C HIS A 64 -25.08 23.43 -1.59
N VAL A 65 -23.84 22.97 -1.37
CA VAL A 65 -22.60 23.73 -1.68
C VAL A 65 -22.31 23.72 -3.17
N VAL A 66 -22.65 22.64 -3.87
CA VAL A 66 -22.31 22.48 -5.29
C VAL A 66 -22.93 23.58 -6.15
N GLY A 67 -24.18 23.94 -5.87
CA GLY A 67 -24.89 24.97 -6.58
C GLY A 67 -24.75 26.40 -6.03
N ASN A 68 -24.13 26.58 -4.85
CA ASN A 68 -24.05 27.86 -4.18
C ASN A 68 -22.71 28.03 -3.43
N ALA A 69 -21.86 28.92 -3.94
CA ALA A 69 -20.54 29.20 -3.36
C ALA A 69 -20.59 29.82 -1.95
N GLU A 70 -21.69 30.50 -1.63
CA GLU A 70 -21.91 31.17 -0.33
C GLU A 70 -22.64 30.29 0.69
N ALA A 71 -22.98 29.06 0.32
CA ALA A 71 -23.63 28.14 1.25
C ALA A 71 -22.68 27.79 2.41
N PRO A 72 -23.21 27.57 3.63
CA PRO A 72 -22.38 27.13 4.74
C PRO A 72 -21.76 25.76 4.45
N PRO A 73 -20.58 25.45 5.05
CA PRO A 73 -19.97 24.14 4.88
C PRO A 73 -20.88 23.05 5.45
N ALA A 74 -20.87 21.89 4.82
CA ALA A 74 -21.61 20.71 5.31
C ALA A 74 -21.01 20.17 6.63
N ARG A 75 -19.75 20.51 6.88
CA ARG A 75 -18.97 19.98 7.98
C ARG A 75 -18.08 21.10 8.57
N GLU A 76 -18.10 21.25 9.88
CA GLU A 76 -17.27 22.21 10.59
C GLU A 76 -16.12 21.58 11.35
N ARG A 77 -16.21 20.25 11.62
CA ARG A 77 -15.25 19.51 12.44
C ARG A 77 -14.92 18.18 11.80
N GLN A 78 -13.68 17.74 11.98
CA GLN A 78 -13.25 16.39 11.58
C GLN A 78 -12.01 15.97 12.37
N TYR A 79 -12.06 14.77 12.92
CA TYR A 79 -10.87 14.09 13.46
C TYR A 79 -10.18 13.28 12.36
N TYR A 80 -8.89 13.06 12.57
CA TYR A 80 -8.05 12.17 11.77
C TYR A 80 -7.17 11.37 12.71
N GLU A 81 -7.00 10.10 12.40
CA GLU A 81 -6.03 9.22 13.02
C GLU A 81 -5.37 8.36 11.94
N LEU A 82 -4.06 8.26 11.99
CA LEU A 82 -3.30 7.35 11.15
C LEU A 82 -2.01 6.96 11.87
N GLN A 83 -1.92 5.67 12.26
CA GLN A 83 -0.71 5.10 12.89
C GLN A 83 -0.30 5.83 14.18
N GLY A 84 -1.27 6.25 14.96
CA GLY A 84 -1.06 7.01 16.18
C GLY A 84 -0.90 8.52 15.99
N SER A 85 -0.61 8.99 14.77
CA SER A 85 -0.66 10.43 14.47
C SER A 85 -2.10 10.89 14.42
N ARG A 86 -2.39 11.96 15.14
CA ARG A 86 -3.76 12.46 15.35
C ARG A 86 -3.87 13.89 14.88
N ALA A 87 -5.02 14.27 14.38
CA ALA A 87 -5.33 15.65 14.09
C ALA A 87 -6.83 15.90 14.25
N TYR A 88 -7.17 17.15 14.58
CA TYR A 88 -8.55 17.61 14.67
C TYR A 88 -8.67 19.00 14.06
N ILE A 89 -9.68 19.16 13.23
CA ILE A 89 -10.04 20.47 12.63
C ILE A 89 -11.37 20.89 13.22
N SER A 90 -11.46 22.16 13.66
CA SER A 90 -12.68 22.81 14.10
C SER A 90 -12.69 24.24 13.57
N GLY A 91 -13.55 24.52 12.59
CA GLY A 91 -13.54 25.78 11.85
C GLY A 91 -12.19 26.06 11.15
N ALA A 92 -11.58 27.20 11.48
CA ALA A 92 -10.26 27.57 10.97
C ALA A 92 -9.09 26.99 11.78
N TRP A 93 -9.35 26.33 12.88
CA TRP A 93 -8.31 25.84 13.79
C TRP A 93 -8.03 24.36 13.58
N LYS A 94 -6.77 24.00 13.77
CA LYS A 94 -6.31 22.61 13.67
C LYS A 94 -5.31 22.29 14.75
N ILE A 95 -5.51 21.16 15.43
CA ILE A 95 -4.50 20.53 16.29
C ILE A 95 -3.90 19.32 15.61
N VAL A 96 -2.62 19.05 15.89
CA VAL A 96 -1.88 17.90 15.35
C VAL A 96 -0.98 17.32 16.41
N SER A 97 -1.01 16.00 16.56
CA SER A 97 -0.04 15.23 17.34
C SER A 97 0.62 14.21 16.44
N LEU A 98 1.93 14.28 16.30
CA LEU A 98 2.70 13.38 15.46
C LEU A 98 3.24 12.21 16.30
N GLN A 99 2.96 11.01 15.88
CA GLN A 99 3.40 9.78 16.54
C GLN A 99 4.76 9.33 15.99
N THR A 100 5.67 8.98 16.88
CA THR A 100 6.85 8.22 16.52
C THR A 100 6.49 6.73 16.50
N PRO A 101 6.72 6.00 15.40
CA PRO A 101 6.42 4.57 15.34
C PRO A 101 7.01 3.79 16.50
N ASP A 102 6.26 2.78 16.99
CA ASP A 102 6.66 1.88 18.08
C ASP A 102 6.93 2.55 19.45
N LYS A 103 6.58 3.81 19.61
CA LYS A 103 6.59 4.50 20.90
C LYS A 103 5.19 4.49 21.49
N ALA A 104 5.11 4.59 22.82
CA ALA A 104 3.85 4.89 23.48
C ALA A 104 3.29 6.22 22.96
N ILE A 105 1.96 6.31 22.92
CA ILE A 105 1.29 7.55 22.50
C ILE A 105 1.64 8.65 23.50
N ASP A 106 2.18 9.75 22.98
CA ASP A 106 2.37 10.96 23.75
C ASP A 106 1.06 11.77 23.71
N LEU A 107 0.40 11.87 24.85
CA LEU A 107 -0.89 12.57 24.97
C LEU A 107 -0.71 14.10 25.04
N ASP A 108 0.48 14.58 25.37
CA ASP A 108 0.75 16.00 25.59
C ASP A 108 1.43 16.67 24.37
N ASN A 109 1.87 15.90 23.40
CA ASN A 109 2.58 16.41 22.21
C ASN A 109 1.60 16.89 21.13
N TRP A 110 0.96 18.04 21.38
CA TRP A 110 0.05 18.66 20.44
C TRP A 110 0.56 20.02 19.97
N MET A 111 0.44 20.26 18.67
CA MET A 111 0.65 21.55 18.01
C MET A 111 -0.70 22.16 17.64
N LEU A 112 -0.80 23.48 17.60
CA LEU A 112 -2.02 24.23 17.24
C LEU A 112 -1.75 25.23 16.12
N PHE A 113 -2.61 25.24 15.11
CA PHE A 113 -2.48 26.13 13.96
C PHE A 113 -3.81 26.82 13.64
N ASN A 114 -3.72 28.08 13.18
CA ASN A 114 -4.84 28.78 12.56
C ASN A 114 -4.72 28.70 11.04
N LEU A 115 -5.48 27.84 10.40
CA LEU A 115 -5.40 27.57 8.95
C LEU A 115 -5.88 28.74 8.07
N ALA A 116 -6.59 29.74 8.64
CA ALA A 116 -6.99 30.94 7.91
C ALA A 116 -5.79 31.86 7.66
N ASP A 117 -4.91 31.99 8.66
CA ASP A 117 -3.74 32.85 8.62
C ASP A 117 -2.46 32.08 8.22
N ASP A 118 -2.40 30.82 8.59
CA ASP A 118 -1.25 29.93 8.37
C ASP A 118 -1.67 28.58 7.73
N PRO A 119 -2.06 28.57 6.46
CA PRO A 119 -2.47 27.33 5.77
C PRO A 119 -1.33 26.34 5.57
N ALA A 120 -0.07 26.75 5.80
CA ALA A 120 1.13 25.92 5.67
C ALA A 120 1.54 25.24 7.00
N GLU A 121 0.89 25.60 8.13
CA GLU A 121 1.19 25.04 9.46
C GLU A 121 2.66 25.28 9.87
N ILE A 122 3.13 26.53 9.77
CA ILE A 122 4.51 26.93 10.08
C ILE A 122 4.61 27.42 11.52
N ASN A 123 3.59 28.15 12.01
CA ASN A 123 3.61 28.81 13.30
C ASN A 123 2.77 28.03 14.33
N ASP A 124 3.43 27.30 15.21
CA ASP A 124 2.76 26.59 16.30
C ASP A 124 2.31 27.57 17.39
N LEU A 125 1.00 27.65 17.62
CA LEU A 125 0.34 28.50 18.59
C LEU A 125 0.00 27.78 19.90
N ALA A 126 0.44 26.56 20.11
CA ALA A 126 0.09 25.74 21.28
C ALA A 126 0.40 26.44 22.62
N SER A 127 1.55 27.12 22.71
CA SER A 127 1.96 27.82 23.92
C SER A 127 1.19 29.13 24.17
N SER A 128 0.85 29.88 23.10
CA SER A 128 0.16 31.15 23.19
C SER A 128 -1.37 31.03 23.32
N GLU A 129 -1.95 29.94 22.77
CA GLU A 129 -3.38 29.68 22.75
C GLU A 129 -3.74 28.37 23.52
N SER A 130 -3.14 28.21 24.71
CA SER A 130 -3.22 26.98 25.50
C SER A 130 -4.64 26.59 25.91
N VAL A 131 -5.52 27.58 26.15
CA VAL A 131 -6.94 27.31 26.46
C VAL A 131 -7.67 26.71 25.28
N ARG A 132 -7.46 27.25 24.08
CA ARG A 132 -8.02 26.75 22.84
C ARG A 132 -7.49 25.35 22.53
N LEU A 133 -6.19 25.14 22.68
CA LEU A 133 -5.57 23.83 22.50
C LEU A 133 -6.25 22.77 23.38
N ARG A 134 -6.41 23.05 24.67
CA ARG A 134 -7.07 22.12 25.59
C ARG A 134 -8.50 21.82 25.18
N GLN A 135 -9.28 22.83 24.85
CA GLN A 135 -10.65 22.64 24.38
C GLN A 135 -10.70 21.73 23.13
N MET A 136 -9.81 21.94 22.16
CA MET A 136 -9.80 21.14 20.93
C MET A 136 -9.30 19.70 21.17
N ILE A 137 -8.44 19.48 22.15
CA ILE A 137 -8.05 18.14 22.58
C ILE A 137 -9.26 17.42 23.17
N ASP A 138 -10.02 18.07 24.06
CA ASP A 138 -11.22 17.48 24.67
C ASP A 138 -12.29 17.15 23.60
N GLU A 139 -12.45 18.03 22.60
CA GLU A 139 -13.35 17.78 21.46
C GLU A 139 -12.88 16.57 20.63
N PHE A 140 -11.58 16.46 20.34
CA PHE A 140 -10.99 15.31 19.65
C PHE A 140 -11.24 14.01 20.43
N GLU A 141 -10.96 13.99 21.73
CA GLU A 141 -11.11 12.80 22.57
C GLU A 141 -12.59 12.33 22.62
N ALA A 142 -13.52 13.28 22.69
CA ALA A 142 -14.95 12.96 22.65
C ALA A 142 -15.36 12.30 21.32
N GLU A 143 -14.92 12.85 20.19
CA GLU A 143 -15.21 12.28 18.87
C GLU A 143 -14.46 10.96 18.64
N ALA A 144 -13.22 10.84 19.07
CA ALA A 144 -12.43 9.62 18.98
C ALA A 144 -13.06 8.46 19.76
N GLY A 145 -13.57 8.74 20.96
CA GLY A 145 -14.31 7.76 21.75
C GLY A 145 -15.62 7.32 21.08
N ALA A 146 -16.39 8.27 20.57
CA ALA A 146 -17.66 7.99 19.90
C ALA A 146 -17.51 7.18 18.59
N ASN A 147 -16.36 7.31 17.91
CA ASN A 147 -16.07 6.68 16.62
C ASN A 147 -15.12 5.47 16.73
N HIS A 148 -14.93 4.92 17.91
CA HIS A 148 -14.11 3.72 18.13
C HIS A 148 -12.67 3.83 17.60
N VAL A 149 -12.06 5.01 17.73
CA VAL A 149 -10.67 5.23 17.34
C VAL A 149 -9.71 4.48 18.24
N TYR A 150 -10.10 4.28 19.50
CA TYR A 150 -9.31 3.54 20.49
C TYR A 150 -9.66 2.04 20.54
N PRO A 151 -8.68 1.15 20.79
CA PRO A 151 -7.26 1.43 21.04
C PRO A 151 -6.49 1.78 19.73
N ILE A 152 -5.60 2.75 19.80
CA ILE A 152 -4.76 3.15 18.66
C ILE A 152 -3.58 2.17 18.50
N ASP A 153 -3.35 1.73 17.28
CA ASP A 153 -2.20 0.90 16.92
C ASP A 153 -1.05 1.78 16.41
N THR A 154 -0.01 1.93 17.22
CA THR A 154 1.17 2.76 16.91
C THR A 154 2.28 2.02 16.17
N ARG A 155 2.10 0.73 15.90
CA ARG A 155 3.05 -0.03 15.10
C ARG A 155 3.15 0.56 13.70
N ASP A 156 4.33 0.53 13.13
CA ASP A 156 4.57 0.94 11.74
C ASP A 156 4.03 -0.09 10.71
N GLU A 157 4.75 -0.30 9.62
CA GLU A 157 4.38 -1.27 8.60
C GLU A 157 4.21 -2.71 9.13
N ARG A 158 4.80 -3.05 10.28
CA ARG A 158 4.69 -4.38 10.90
C ARG A 158 3.26 -4.79 11.23
N ARG A 159 2.36 -3.86 11.50
CA ARG A 159 0.94 -4.16 11.69
C ARG A 159 0.28 -4.79 10.46
N ASN A 160 0.77 -4.45 9.25
CA ASN A 160 0.28 -5.02 8.00
C ASN A 160 0.75 -6.47 7.80
N HIS A 161 1.70 -6.92 8.62
CA HIS A 161 2.27 -8.26 8.60
C HIS A 161 1.77 -9.12 9.77
N HIS A 162 0.83 -8.61 10.58
CA HIS A 162 0.24 -9.38 11.66
C HIS A 162 -0.75 -10.40 11.09
N VAL A 163 -0.25 -11.59 10.83
CA VAL A 163 -1.04 -12.73 10.39
C VAL A 163 -1.09 -13.74 11.52
N PRO A 164 -2.26 -14.30 11.85
CA PRO A 164 -2.34 -15.35 12.87
C PRO A 164 -1.36 -16.49 12.59
N PRO A 165 -0.73 -17.11 13.61
CA PRO A 165 0.33 -18.13 13.40
C PRO A 165 -0.08 -19.29 12.51
N HIS A 166 -1.35 -19.73 12.57
CA HIS A 166 -1.87 -20.79 11.69
C HIS A 166 -2.00 -20.37 10.23
N GLU A 167 -2.23 -19.09 9.96
CA GLU A 167 -2.24 -18.54 8.60
C GLU A 167 -0.83 -18.29 8.08
N VAL A 168 0.11 -17.90 8.95
CA VAL A 168 1.52 -17.74 8.58
C VAL A 168 2.06 -19.04 7.97
N ALA A 169 1.86 -20.16 8.64
CA ALA A 169 2.31 -21.46 8.11
C ALA A 169 1.71 -21.76 6.73
N ARG A 170 0.43 -21.43 6.51
CA ARG A 170 -0.25 -21.58 5.23
C ARG A 170 0.27 -20.60 4.16
N MET A 171 0.56 -19.36 4.55
CA MET A 171 1.08 -18.34 3.64
C MET A 171 2.51 -18.64 3.17
N LEU A 172 3.30 -19.34 4.00
CA LEU A 172 4.69 -19.70 3.72
C LEU A 172 4.84 -21.04 2.99
N MET A 173 3.75 -21.65 2.54
CA MET A 173 3.85 -22.84 1.68
C MET A 173 4.30 -22.45 0.27
N PRO A 174 5.09 -23.30 -0.40
CA PRO A 174 5.41 -23.13 -1.82
C PRO A 174 4.16 -22.92 -2.68
N ARG A 175 4.20 -21.95 -3.59
CA ARG A 175 3.05 -21.60 -4.43
C ARG A 175 3.39 -21.57 -5.90
N ARG A 176 2.49 -22.13 -6.72
CA ARG A 176 2.53 -22.00 -8.17
C ARG A 176 1.62 -20.89 -8.65
N PHE A 177 2.11 -20.12 -9.59
CA PHE A 177 1.40 -19.05 -10.26
C PHE A 177 1.38 -19.33 -11.77
N TYR A 178 0.24 -19.11 -12.39
CA TYR A 178 0.00 -19.44 -13.78
C TYR A 178 -0.28 -18.18 -14.61
N PRO A 179 -0.08 -18.20 -15.94
CA PRO A 179 -0.30 -17.05 -16.81
C PRO A 179 -1.78 -16.71 -17.05
N VAL A 180 -2.65 -16.98 -16.09
CA VAL A 180 -4.10 -16.84 -16.23
C VAL A 180 -4.64 -15.86 -15.21
N GLY A 181 -5.36 -14.84 -15.69
CA GLY A 181 -6.15 -13.96 -14.83
C GLY A 181 -5.51 -12.63 -14.48
N PRO A 182 -6.08 -11.93 -13.50
CA PRO A 182 -5.57 -10.65 -13.02
C PRO A 182 -4.23 -10.81 -12.31
N SER A 183 -3.55 -9.68 -12.06
CA SER A 183 -2.33 -9.67 -11.22
C SER A 183 -2.61 -10.29 -9.85
N VAL A 184 -1.67 -11.07 -9.35
CA VAL A 184 -1.70 -11.60 -7.99
C VAL A 184 -1.48 -10.43 -7.02
N PRO A 185 -2.36 -10.22 -6.03
CA PRO A 185 -2.22 -9.12 -5.09
C PRO A 185 -0.90 -9.14 -4.32
N SER A 186 -0.36 -7.98 -4.00
CA SER A 186 0.91 -7.86 -3.27
C SER A 186 0.87 -8.57 -1.90
N LEU A 187 -0.26 -8.54 -1.19
CA LEU A 187 -0.46 -9.23 0.08
C LEU A 187 -0.30 -10.76 -0.01
N VAL A 188 -0.53 -11.35 -1.20
CA VAL A 188 -0.35 -12.79 -1.44
C VAL A 188 1.12 -13.14 -1.70
N VAL A 189 1.86 -12.23 -2.35
CA VAL A 189 3.24 -12.50 -2.81
C VAL A 189 4.28 -11.99 -1.83
N SER A 190 4.02 -10.86 -1.15
CA SER A 190 4.98 -10.27 -0.20
C SER A 190 5.48 -11.24 0.86
N PRO A 191 4.63 -12.04 1.52
CA PRO A 191 5.09 -13.00 2.52
C PRO A 191 6.06 -14.04 1.98
N LEU A 192 6.07 -14.29 0.67
CA LEU A 192 6.91 -15.32 0.04
C LEU A 192 8.32 -14.85 -0.26
N VAL A 193 8.55 -13.52 -0.39
CA VAL A 193 9.81 -13.00 -0.92
C VAL A 193 10.40 -11.84 -0.13
N CYS A 194 9.59 -11.14 0.70
CA CYS A 194 10.06 -9.95 1.39
C CYS A 194 10.91 -10.28 2.61
N ASP A 195 12.08 -9.65 2.66
CA ASP A 195 13.08 -9.73 3.74
C ASP A 195 13.33 -11.17 4.25
N ARG A 196 13.46 -12.10 3.30
CA ARG A 196 13.71 -13.51 3.53
C ARG A 196 14.47 -14.16 2.38
N SER A 197 15.09 -15.30 2.67
CA SER A 197 15.57 -16.19 1.61
C SER A 197 14.40 -16.79 0.85
N TYR A 198 14.54 -16.98 -0.46
CA TYR A 198 13.50 -17.65 -1.28
C TYR A 198 14.11 -18.22 -2.55
N ARG A 199 13.41 -19.21 -3.12
CA ARG A 199 13.67 -19.74 -4.44
C ARG A 199 12.48 -19.41 -5.35
N LEU A 200 12.79 -18.98 -6.57
CA LEU A 200 11.82 -18.77 -7.62
C LEU A 200 12.22 -19.60 -8.84
N GLU A 201 11.28 -20.37 -9.36
CA GLU A 201 11.49 -21.16 -10.58
C GLU A 201 10.48 -20.75 -11.63
N ALA A 202 10.93 -20.61 -12.88
CA ALA A 202 10.08 -20.37 -14.03
C ALA A 202 10.25 -21.51 -15.04
N LEU A 203 9.13 -22.21 -15.31
CA LEU A 203 9.07 -23.24 -16.34
C LEU A 203 8.31 -22.69 -17.54
N PHE A 204 8.98 -22.66 -18.71
CA PHE A 204 8.38 -22.13 -19.94
C PHE A 204 8.99 -22.80 -21.17
N ASP A 205 8.28 -22.77 -22.28
CA ASP A 205 8.79 -23.22 -23.58
C ASP A 205 9.22 -21.99 -24.37
N TRP A 206 10.37 -22.08 -25.04
CA TRP A 206 10.88 -21.03 -25.92
C TRP A 206 11.20 -21.56 -27.31
N SER A 207 10.83 -20.78 -28.31
CA SER A 207 11.22 -21.00 -29.70
C SER A 207 11.79 -19.70 -30.29
N LEU A 208 12.58 -19.82 -31.33
CA LEU A 208 13.27 -18.69 -31.96
C LEU A 208 12.29 -17.55 -32.32
N GLY A 209 12.66 -16.34 -31.92
CA GLY A 209 11.87 -15.14 -32.13
C GLY A 209 10.78 -14.86 -31.09
N GLN A 210 10.52 -15.77 -30.14
CA GLN A 210 9.61 -15.50 -29.04
C GLN A 210 10.26 -14.60 -28.01
N GLU A 211 9.53 -13.56 -27.61
CA GLU A 211 9.95 -12.55 -26.64
C GLU A 211 8.81 -12.25 -25.68
N GLY A 212 9.12 -11.52 -24.61
CA GLY A 212 8.13 -11.03 -23.67
C GLY A 212 8.44 -11.34 -22.22
N VAL A 213 7.59 -10.85 -21.33
CA VAL A 213 7.75 -10.99 -19.88
C VAL A 213 7.24 -12.34 -19.41
N ILE A 214 8.12 -13.12 -18.79
CA ILE A 214 7.78 -14.39 -18.14
C ILE A 214 7.03 -14.11 -16.82
N PHE A 215 7.59 -13.24 -15.98
CA PHE A 215 6.88 -12.69 -14.84
C PHE A 215 7.41 -11.28 -14.50
N ALA A 216 6.55 -10.49 -13.86
CA ALA A 216 6.90 -9.21 -13.26
C ALA A 216 6.32 -9.15 -11.85
N LEU A 217 7.17 -8.98 -10.87
CA LEU A 217 6.86 -8.85 -9.45
C LEU A 217 7.17 -7.42 -9.02
N GLY A 218 6.16 -6.67 -8.55
CA GLY A 218 6.31 -5.26 -8.21
C GLY A 218 6.23 -4.32 -9.41
N ASP A 219 6.96 -3.23 -9.35
CA ASP A 219 6.98 -2.17 -10.36
C ASP A 219 8.35 -1.48 -10.47
N ARG A 220 8.40 -0.34 -11.19
CA ARG A 220 9.64 0.42 -11.42
C ARG A 220 10.28 1.00 -10.16
N PHE A 221 9.58 1.07 -9.02
CA PHE A 221 10.13 1.55 -7.76
C PHE A 221 10.78 0.42 -6.98
N CYS A 222 10.17 -0.78 -7.02
CA CYS A 222 10.68 -1.93 -6.32
C CYS A 222 10.13 -3.21 -6.97
N GLY A 223 10.98 -4.07 -7.51
CA GLY A 223 10.49 -5.26 -8.20
C GLY A 223 11.57 -6.20 -8.70
N LEU A 224 11.11 -7.34 -9.21
CA LEU A 224 11.91 -8.36 -9.90
C LEU A 224 11.19 -8.77 -11.17
N ALA A 225 11.87 -8.73 -12.31
CA ALA A 225 11.31 -9.19 -13.57
C ALA A 225 12.21 -10.19 -14.28
N LEU A 226 11.57 -11.19 -14.90
CA LEU A 226 12.17 -12.12 -15.82
C LEU A 226 11.51 -11.97 -17.17
N PHE A 227 12.28 -11.72 -18.21
CA PHE A 227 11.77 -11.52 -19.57
C PHE A 227 12.76 -12.03 -20.63
N VAL A 228 12.23 -12.33 -21.80
CA VAL A 228 13.03 -12.76 -22.95
C VAL A 228 13.05 -11.65 -23.99
N GLU A 229 14.24 -11.33 -24.49
CA GLU A 229 14.49 -10.39 -25.56
C GLU A 229 15.69 -10.83 -26.38
N ALA A 230 15.57 -10.82 -27.72
CA ALA A 230 16.61 -11.19 -28.67
C ALA A 230 17.28 -12.57 -28.38
N GLY A 231 16.49 -13.57 -27.96
CA GLY A 231 16.97 -14.91 -27.63
C GLY A 231 17.72 -15.03 -26.32
N LEU A 232 17.71 -13.99 -25.49
CA LEU A 232 18.32 -13.97 -24.17
C LEU A 232 17.23 -13.88 -23.10
N VAL A 233 17.37 -14.65 -22.02
CA VAL A 233 16.57 -14.42 -20.81
C VAL A 233 17.30 -13.42 -19.90
N HIS A 234 16.56 -12.39 -19.51
CA HIS A 234 17.01 -11.30 -18.65
C HIS A 234 16.30 -11.36 -17.31
N CYS A 235 17.06 -11.18 -16.22
CA CYS A 235 16.52 -11.01 -14.89
C CYS A 235 16.98 -9.65 -14.34
N VAL A 236 16.04 -8.81 -13.91
CA VAL A 236 16.32 -7.48 -13.42
C VAL A 236 15.65 -7.28 -12.07
N TYR A 237 16.44 -6.95 -11.06
CA TYR A 237 15.99 -6.46 -9.78
C TYR A 237 15.97 -4.94 -9.80
N GLN A 238 14.88 -4.32 -9.37
CA GLN A 238 14.68 -2.88 -9.35
C GLN A 238 14.54 -2.39 -7.92
N TRP A 239 15.32 -1.37 -7.55
CA TRP A 239 15.20 -0.66 -6.30
C TRP A 239 15.32 0.86 -6.53
N TRP A 240 14.21 1.61 -6.34
CA TRP A 240 14.16 3.08 -6.45
C TRP A 240 14.95 3.63 -7.65
N HIS A 241 14.60 3.19 -8.86
CA HIS A 241 15.27 3.57 -10.13
C HIS A 241 16.74 3.15 -10.25
N GLN A 242 17.22 2.26 -9.38
CA GLN A 242 18.54 1.66 -9.46
C GLN A 242 18.41 0.18 -9.83
N PRO A 243 18.48 -0.17 -11.13
CA PRO A 243 18.36 -1.55 -11.55
C PRO A 243 19.66 -2.31 -11.32
N THR A 244 19.54 -3.52 -10.76
CA THR A 244 20.60 -4.54 -10.79
C THR A 244 20.19 -5.59 -11.82
N SER A 245 20.93 -5.62 -12.94
CA SER A 245 20.72 -6.63 -13.97
C SER A 245 21.62 -7.82 -13.71
N LEU A 246 21.04 -9.01 -13.63
CA LEU A 246 21.78 -10.25 -13.58
C LEU A 246 22.32 -10.54 -15.01
N PRO A 247 23.44 -11.27 -15.17
CA PRO A 247 23.95 -11.64 -16.46
C PRO A 247 22.87 -12.31 -17.33
N PRO A 248 22.64 -11.85 -18.55
CA PRO A 248 21.68 -12.47 -19.46
C PRO A 248 22.18 -13.84 -19.91
N ILE A 249 21.26 -14.77 -20.14
CA ILE A 249 21.58 -16.14 -20.50
C ILE A 249 20.95 -16.47 -21.87
N SER A 250 21.72 -17.04 -22.79
CA SER A 250 21.24 -17.49 -24.08
C SER A 250 20.28 -18.67 -23.94
N LEU A 251 19.15 -18.62 -24.65
CA LEU A 251 18.17 -19.69 -24.69
C LEU A 251 18.45 -20.64 -25.86
N SER A 252 18.17 -21.92 -25.65
CA SER A 252 18.04 -22.93 -26.70
C SER A 252 16.58 -23.28 -26.89
N GLU A 253 16.17 -23.67 -28.10
CA GLU A 253 14.78 -24.04 -28.36
C GLU A 253 14.30 -25.18 -27.46
N GLY A 254 13.03 -25.11 -27.07
CA GLY A 254 12.36 -26.10 -26.23
C GLY A 254 12.08 -25.63 -24.81
N ARG A 255 11.94 -26.60 -23.94
CA ARG A 255 11.62 -26.39 -22.51
C ARG A 255 12.76 -25.74 -21.77
N GLN A 256 12.45 -24.69 -21.02
CA GLN A 256 13.39 -23.96 -20.19
C GLN A 256 12.99 -24.05 -18.73
N HIS A 257 13.98 -24.21 -17.86
CA HIS A 257 13.85 -24.16 -16.41
C HIS A 257 14.81 -23.11 -15.87
N TYR A 258 14.31 -21.89 -15.62
CA TYR A 258 15.06 -20.82 -14.97
C TYR A 258 14.86 -20.90 -13.46
N ARG A 259 15.94 -20.94 -12.70
CA ARG A 259 15.94 -20.92 -11.23
C ARG A 259 16.70 -19.70 -10.72
N PHE A 260 16.07 -18.98 -9.84
CA PHE A 260 16.61 -17.85 -9.11
C PHE A 260 16.55 -18.17 -7.62
N GLU A 261 17.68 -18.07 -6.93
CA GLU A 261 17.76 -18.22 -5.48
C GLU A 261 18.27 -16.92 -4.87
N TYR A 262 17.59 -16.45 -3.86
CA TYR A 262 18.01 -15.33 -3.03
C TYR A 262 18.28 -15.82 -1.63
N VAL A 263 19.48 -15.53 -1.12
CA VAL A 263 19.92 -15.86 0.24
C VAL A 263 20.05 -14.57 1.03
N ALA A 264 19.17 -14.39 2.01
CA ALA A 264 19.21 -13.27 2.94
C ALA A 264 20.35 -13.45 3.95
N THR A 265 21.18 -12.43 4.13
CA THR A 265 22.34 -12.44 5.04
C THR A 265 22.20 -11.45 6.18
N GLY A 266 21.18 -10.64 6.18
CA GLY A 266 20.83 -9.64 7.19
C GLY A 266 19.58 -8.88 6.80
N ALA A 267 19.07 -8.04 7.70
CA ALA A 267 17.91 -7.20 7.42
C ALA A 267 18.13 -6.42 6.12
N ARG A 268 17.30 -6.69 5.10
CA ARG A 268 17.35 -6.11 3.76
C ARG A 268 18.67 -6.32 2.99
N LYS A 269 19.43 -7.34 3.33
CA LYS A 269 20.71 -7.66 2.67
C LYS A 269 20.72 -9.10 2.20
N GLY A 270 21.30 -9.34 1.04
CA GLY A 270 21.47 -10.69 0.53
C GLY A 270 21.95 -10.74 -0.91
N TYR A 271 22.14 -11.94 -1.37
CA TYR A 271 22.74 -12.25 -2.65
C TYR A 271 21.87 -13.18 -3.48
N ALA A 272 21.83 -12.92 -4.78
CA ALA A 272 21.15 -13.78 -5.74
C ALA A 272 22.13 -14.69 -6.49
N SER A 273 21.62 -15.86 -6.87
CA SER A 273 22.27 -16.79 -7.78
C SER A 273 21.23 -17.32 -8.78
N VAL A 274 21.67 -17.64 -10.00
CA VAL A 274 20.77 -18.07 -11.07
C VAL A 274 21.31 -19.27 -11.83
N TRP A 275 20.40 -20.10 -12.29
CA TRP A 275 20.66 -21.28 -13.13
C TRP A 275 19.67 -21.31 -14.29
N LEU A 276 20.13 -21.86 -15.40
CA LEU A 276 19.26 -22.22 -16.53
C LEU A 276 19.46 -23.69 -16.85
N ASN A 277 18.37 -24.46 -16.88
CA ASN A 277 18.37 -25.90 -17.20
C ASN A 277 19.34 -26.73 -16.33
N GLY A 278 19.49 -26.32 -15.07
CA GLY A 278 20.40 -26.95 -14.12
C GLY A 278 21.83 -26.42 -14.12
N GLU A 279 22.24 -25.70 -15.16
CA GLU A 279 23.58 -25.12 -15.26
C GLU A 279 23.67 -23.78 -14.52
N PRO A 280 24.67 -23.56 -13.66
CA PRO A 280 24.87 -22.31 -12.97
C PRO A 280 25.30 -21.21 -13.95
N SER A 281 24.69 -20.03 -13.86
CA SER A 281 25.01 -18.89 -14.73
C SER A 281 25.61 -17.73 -13.98
N ALA A 282 25.11 -17.41 -12.78
CA ALA A 282 25.67 -16.37 -11.94
C ALA A 282 25.44 -16.70 -10.46
N ALA A 283 26.35 -16.24 -9.61
CA ALA A 283 26.26 -16.40 -8.17
C ALA A 283 26.77 -15.18 -7.43
N GLY A 284 26.26 -14.94 -6.22
CA GLY A 284 26.74 -13.89 -5.32
C GLY A 284 26.45 -12.46 -5.79
N ILE A 285 25.41 -12.26 -6.58
CA ILE A 285 24.97 -10.92 -7.02
C ILE A 285 24.30 -10.20 -5.84
N ASP A 286 24.88 -9.11 -5.38
CA ASP A 286 24.31 -8.29 -4.30
C ASP A 286 23.02 -7.59 -4.78
N LEU A 287 21.93 -7.83 -4.06
CA LEU A 287 20.63 -7.18 -4.28
C LEU A 287 20.21 -6.29 -3.10
N SER A 288 21.17 -5.84 -2.31
CA SER A 288 20.90 -4.94 -1.17
C SER A 288 20.67 -3.48 -1.61
N PRO A 289 19.65 -2.79 -1.07
CA PRO A 289 18.68 -3.27 -0.10
C PRO A 289 17.53 -4.04 -0.76
N THR A 290 17.03 -5.09 -0.11
CA THR A 290 15.93 -5.89 -0.60
C THR A 290 14.56 -5.35 -0.21
N MET A 291 13.52 -5.87 -0.86
CA MET A 291 12.13 -5.49 -0.64
C MET A 291 11.64 -5.87 0.75
N LEU A 292 10.98 -4.93 1.45
CA LEU A 292 10.19 -5.20 2.66
C LEU A 292 8.73 -5.51 2.32
N ARG A 293 8.26 -5.02 1.19
CA ARG A 293 6.95 -5.35 0.63
C ARG A 293 6.98 -5.22 -0.88
N ILE A 294 6.09 -5.93 -1.53
CA ILE A 294 5.83 -5.75 -2.95
C ILE A 294 4.89 -4.55 -3.14
N PRO A 295 5.17 -3.63 -4.08
CA PRO A 295 4.25 -2.57 -4.44
C PRO A 295 2.87 -3.08 -4.84
N THR A 296 1.87 -2.20 -4.86
CA THR A 296 0.47 -2.54 -5.17
C THR A 296 0.26 -3.17 -6.56
N ALA A 297 1.26 -3.09 -7.44
CA ALA A 297 1.26 -3.80 -8.71
C ALA A 297 1.16 -5.33 -8.53
N GLY A 298 1.63 -5.86 -7.39
CA GLY A 298 1.63 -7.30 -7.12
C GLY A 298 2.53 -8.08 -8.06
N MET A 299 2.08 -9.26 -8.52
CA MET A 299 2.81 -10.09 -9.47
C MET A 299 1.95 -10.39 -10.70
N SER A 300 2.54 -10.33 -11.88
CA SER A 300 1.93 -10.75 -13.15
C SER A 300 2.76 -11.87 -13.76
N VAL A 301 2.11 -12.85 -14.37
CA VAL A 301 2.75 -13.95 -15.13
C VAL A 301 2.37 -13.84 -16.60
N GLY A 302 3.35 -13.94 -17.48
CA GLY A 302 3.19 -13.89 -18.93
C GLY A 302 3.12 -12.48 -19.52
N LEU A 303 3.14 -11.44 -18.72
CA LEU A 303 3.18 -10.05 -19.17
C LEU A 303 3.48 -9.12 -17.99
N SER A 304 3.86 -7.86 -18.26
CA SER A 304 3.99 -6.80 -17.26
C SER A 304 2.73 -5.94 -17.27
N ARG A 305 1.92 -6.02 -16.20
CA ARG A 305 0.77 -5.14 -16.03
C ARG A 305 1.21 -3.86 -15.32
N ARG A 306 0.54 -2.75 -15.59
CA ARG A 306 0.80 -1.46 -14.94
C ARG A 306 2.21 -0.92 -15.24
N LEU A 307 2.92 -0.41 -14.21
CA LEU A 307 4.26 0.16 -14.34
C LEU A 307 5.31 -0.94 -14.50
N SER A 308 6.06 -0.88 -15.60
CA SER A 308 7.10 -1.87 -15.90
C SER A 308 8.20 -1.87 -14.84
N VAL A 309 8.61 -3.06 -14.38
CA VAL A 309 9.72 -3.22 -13.44
C VAL A 309 11.04 -2.77 -14.06
N SER A 310 11.26 -3.06 -15.35
CA SER A 310 12.47 -2.67 -16.08
C SER A 310 12.17 -1.67 -17.19
N GLU A 311 12.97 -0.63 -17.25
CA GLU A 311 12.90 0.36 -18.33
C GLU A 311 13.30 -0.23 -19.69
N ARG A 312 14.03 -1.33 -19.69
CA ARG A 312 14.46 -2.02 -20.91
C ARG A 312 13.28 -2.39 -21.83
N TYR A 313 12.16 -2.82 -21.25
CA TYR A 313 10.95 -3.15 -22.01
C TYR A 313 9.78 -2.19 -21.76
N ALA A 314 9.95 -1.13 -20.99
CA ALA A 314 8.87 -0.19 -20.64
C ALA A 314 8.21 0.44 -21.89
N HIS A 315 8.98 0.72 -22.92
CA HIS A 315 8.51 1.26 -24.20
C HIS A 315 7.63 0.28 -24.99
N ARG A 316 7.64 -1.02 -24.64
CA ARG A 316 6.85 -2.09 -25.27
C ARG A 316 5.49 -2.33 -24.55
N GLY A 317 5.16 -1.51 -23.55
CA GLY A 317 3.93 -1.64 -22.78
C GLY A 317 3.88 -2.92 -21.95
N ALA A 318 2.80 -3.70 -22.07
CA ALA A 318 2.64 -4.94 -21.31
C ALA A 318 3.63 -6.03 -21.70
N PHE A 319 4.20 -5.97 -22.89
CA PHE A 319 5.18 -6.91 -23.44
C PHE A 319 4.85 -8.38 -23.14
N PRO A 320 3.70 -8.89 -23.64
CA PRO A 320 3.28 -10.25 -23.35
C PRO A 320 4.26 -11.25 -23.92
N TYR A 321 4.48 -12.36 -23.20
CA TYR A 321 5.30 -13.46 -23.68
C TYR A 321 4.62 -14.20 -24.83
N GLY A 322 5.34 -14.39 -25.93
CA GLY A 322 4.84 -15.03 -27.13
C GLY A 322 4.87 -16.57 -27.12
N GLY A 323 5.43 -17.17 -26.07
CA GLY A 323 5.50 -18.63 -25.88
C GLY A 323 4.56 -19.15 -24.80
N VAL A 324 4.77 -20.38 -24.38
CA VAL A 324 3.99 -21.04 -23.32
C VAL A 324 4.74 -20.97 -22.00
N ILE A 325 4.07 -20.53 -20.94
CA ILE A 325 4.56 -20.61 -19.57
C ILE A 325 3.76 -21.68 -18.85
N ASP A 326 4.45 -22.66 -18.29
CA ASP A 326 3.80 -23.69 -17.48
C ASP A 326 3.40 -23.09 -16.12
N HIS A 327 4.37 -22.64 -15.35
CA HIS A 327 4.12 -21.94 -14.08
C HIS A 327 5.37 -21.22 -13.57
N ILE A 328 5.13 -20.35 -12.60
CA ILE A 328 6.16 -19.79 -11.71
C ILE A 328 5.95 -20.42 -10.34
N LEU A 329 6.98 -21.06 -9.78
CA LEU A 329 6.98 -21.57 -8.42
C LEU A 329 7.77 -20.60 -7.52
N ILE A 330 7.21 -20.23 -6.37
CA ILE A 330 7.94 -19.50 -5.33
C ILE A 330 7.93 -20.34 -4.07
N GLU A 331 9.11 -20.63 -3.56
CA GLU A 331 9.37 -21.35 -2.31
C GLU A 331 10.00 -20.38 -1.31
N PRO A 332 9.26 -19.94 -0.29
CA PRO A 332 9.81 -19.08 0.75
C PRO A 332 10.75 -19.86 1.66
N GLY A 333 11.87 -19.24 2.03
CA GLY A 333 12.83 -19.73 3.01
C GLY A 333 12.72 -18.99 4.35
N GLU A 334 13.82 -19.01 5.12
CA GLU A 334 13.90 -18.35 6.42
C GLU A 334 13.90 -16.82 6.28
N LEU A 335 13.39 -16.13 7.31
CA LEU A 335 13.50 -14.68 7.42
C LEU A 335 14.98 -14.26 7.47
N ALA A 336 15.25 -13.05 6.98
CA ALA A 336 16.57 -12.46 7.08
C ALA A 336 16.98 -12.30 8.56
N PRO A 337 18.21 -12.58 8.91
CA PRO A 337 18.71 -12.32 10.27
C PRO A 337 18.52 -10.85 10.65
N GLY A 338 17.87 -10.58 11.79
CA GLY A 338 17.53 -9.23 12.24
C GLY A 338 16.44 -8.54 11.39
N SER A 339 15.60 -9.30 10.70
CA SER A 339 14.46 -8.79 9.96
C SER A 339 13.52 -8.01 10.87
N ILE A 340 13.03 -6.88 10.40
CA ILE A 340 11.94 -6.15 11.08
C ILE A 340 10.61 -6.90 11.03
N LEU A 341 10.50 -7.94 10.20
CA LEU A 341 9.34 -8.82 10.09
C LEU A 341 9.37 -9.96 11.12
N GLU A 342 10.48 -10.11 11.87
CA GLU A 342 10.55 -11.06 12.97
C GLU A 342 9.48 -10.70 14.03
N PRO A 343 8.70 -11.68 14.52
CA PRO A 343 7.78 -11.46 15.62
C PRO A 343 8.59 -11.07 16.86
N SER A 344 8.61 -9.79 17.23
CA SER A 344 9.15 -9.41 18.54
C SER A 344 8.24 -9.97 19.63
N GLU A 345 8.78 -10.27 20.82
CA GLU A 345 7.98 -10.68 21.99
C GLU A 345 6.87 -9.66 22.31
N ALA A 346 7.13 -8.37 22.09
CA ALA A 346 6.15 -7.30 22.23
C ALA A 346 4.98 -7.45 21.21
N ASN A 347 5.24 -7.90 19.99
CA ASN A 347 4.21 -8.15 18.98
C ASN A 347 3.39 -9.41 19.30
N ALA A 348 4.02 -10.44 19.83
CA ALA A 348 3.34 -11.65 20.30
C ALA A 348 2.42 -11.32 21.50
N GLN A 349 2.88 -10.52 22.45
CA GLN A 349 2.07 -10.07 23.58
C GLN A 349 0.93 -9.13 23.18
N ALA A 350 1.15 -8.22 22.23
CA ALA A 350 0.10 -7.36 21.70
C ALA A 350 -0.98 -8.16 20.95
N ALA A 351 -0.58 -9.19 20.19
CA ALA A 351 -1.50 -10.11 19.52
C ALA A 351 -2.36 -10.92 20.54
N ILE A 352 -1.75 -11.38 21.62
CA ILE A 352 -2.46 -12.09 22.70
C ILE A 352 -3.47 -11.16 23.39
N ARG A 353 -3.11 -9.90 23.65
CA ARG A 353 -4.01 -8.90 24.25
C ARG A 353 -5.16 -8.52 23.32
N ALA A 354 -4.90 -8.34 22.03
CA ALA A 354 -5.94 -8.06 21.03
C ALA A 354 -6.93 -9.23 20.90
N ALA A 355 -6.44 -10.47 20.90
CA ALA A 355 -7.28 -11.67 20.87
C ALA A 355 -8.13 -11.83 22.17
N ALA A 356 -7.58 -11.47 23.31
CA ALA A 356 -8.30 -11.49 24.58
C ALA A 356 -9.35 -10.37 24.70
N GLY A 357 -9.12 -9.21 24.10
CA GLY A 357 -10.06 -8.09 24.07
C GLY A 357 -11.24 -8.25 23.09
N SER A 358 -11.13 -9.16 22.13
CA SER A 358 -12.21 -9.47 21.17
C SER A 358 -13.15 -10.61 21.63
N ALA A 359 -12.91 -11.19 22.79
CA ALA A 359 -13.69 -12.29 23.36
C ALA A 359 -14.57 -11.86 24.57
N GLY A 360 -14.77 -10.55 24.78
CA GLY A 360 -15.59 -9.96 25.84
C GLY A 360 -16.83 -9.26 25.30
#